data_f5e4b9dadcaa77966e1a706fdab2e904
#
_entry.id   f5e4b9dadcaa77966e1a706fdab2e904
#
_cell.length_a   1.000
_cell.length_b   1.000
_cell.length_c   1.000
_cell.angle_alpha   90.00
_cell.angle_beta   90.00
_cell.angle_gamma   90.00
#
_symmetry.space_group_name_H-M   'P 1'
#
loop_
_entity.id
_entity.type
_entity.pdbx_description
1 polymer ?
#
loop_
_entity_poly.entity_id
_entity_poly.type
_entity_poly.pdbx_seq_one_letter_code
_entity_poly.pdbx_strand_id
1 'polypeptide(L)'
;MLSCKKKAFICYCKKCNDYEIVKPGCNSRLCSNCGKRYTDQWADRLVDKIARNIVHRHFTFSLPIELREPIKQNRYLQKVISDSAYQTTRKMFSHSLKRKVIPGVIGVVHPFGKSLIFNPHVHCIVTEGGYDNQGKFISLGKYLSYDAFHKKWQYEVLTSLKKYLPKEFIDFLFDKYPNGFAAYLKPERILSSKKLAQYIGRYVRHPAIANSRITAYNGEAVKFYYKDHQERIHYKIMLADDFISAIIQHIPDKNFRLVRYYGAYARRKKNIIKQSIIRQKMLIEFDNKRVFHCSKCNEIMEIVLFCDKPPPKDMSKISNWIEMNMKNYLEL
;
A
#
# COMPACT_ATOMS: atom_id res chain seq x y z
N MET A 1 11.81 10.13 15.22
CA MET A 1 10.40 10.30 14.73
C MET A 1 9.83 11.72 14.82
N LEU A 2 10.61 12.72 15.18
CA LEU A 2 10.10 14.05 15.61
C LEU A 2 10.38 15.20 14.64
N SER A 3 11.04 14.97 13.50
CA SER A 3 11.50 16.06 12.62
C SER A 3 10.40 16.77 11.83
N CYS A 4 9.24 16.15 11.59
CA CYS A 4 8.15 16.78 10.86
C CYS A 4 7.38 17.87 11.65
N LYS A 5 7.68 18.05 12.94
CA LYS A 5 6.94 18.98 13.81
C LYS A 5 7.56 20.38 13.95
N LYS A 6 8.80 20.57 13.47
CA LYS A 6 9.59 21.78 13.79
C LYS A 6 9.56 22.88 12.73
N LYS A 7 9.01 22.62 11.53
CA LYS A 7 9.00 23.56 10.40
C LYS A 7 7.62 23.64 9.79
N ALA A 8 7.26 24.77 9.23
CA ALA A 8 6.00 24.94 8.52
C ALA A 8 6.17 25.88 7.31
N PHE A 9 5.39 25.64 6.26
CA PHE A 9 5.15 26.62 5.20
C PHE A 9 3.78 27.23 5.43
N ILE A 10 3.67 28.54 5.31
CA ILE A 10 2.40 29.24 5.20
C ILE A 10 2.10 29.37 3.71
N CYS A 11 0.99 28.80 3.28
CA CYS A 11 0.52 28.87 1.91
C CYS A 11 -0.75 29.69 1.84
N TYR A 12 -0.87 30.54 0.84
CA TYR A 12 -2.00 31.42 0.61
C TYR A 12 -2.82 30.97 -0.59
N CYS A 13 -4.13 30.87 -0.43
CA CYS A 13 -5.07 30.61 -1.50
C CYS A 13 -5.71 31.90 -1.97
N LYS A 14 -5.39 32.38 -3.17
CA LYS A 14 -5.98 33.60 -3.77
C LYS A 14 -7.49 33.51 -3.92
N LYS A 15 -8.01 32.33 -4.27
CA LYS A 15 -9.44 32.13 -4.50
C LYS A 15 -10.28 32.17 -3.22
N CYS A 16 -9.78 31.57 -2.13
CA CYS A 16 -10.47 31.55 -0.84
C CYS A 16 -10.10 32.73 0.06
N ASN A 17 -9.09 33.49 -0.34
CA ASN A 17 -8.48 34.57 0.48
C ASN A 17 -8.12 34.07 1.88
N ASP A 18 -7.45 32.89 1.95
CA ASP A 18 -7.21 32.19 3.20
C ASP A 18 -5.83 31.54 3.22
N TYR A 19 -5.29 31.34 4.43
CA TYR A 19 -4.00 30.75 4.66
C TYR A 19 -4.11 29.33 5.18
N GLU A 20 -3.22 28.46 4.71
CA GLU A 20 -3.05 27.12 5.25
C GLU A 20 -1.63 26.88 5.70
N ILE A 21 -1.47 26.19 6.83
CA ILE A 21 -0.17 25.79 7.35
C ILE A 21 0.17 24.40 6.86
N VAL A 22 1.16 24.31 6.00
CA VAL A 22 1.65 23.04 5.46
C VAL A 22 2.95 22.65 6.15
N LYS A 23 2.93 21.54 6.87
CA LYS A 23 4.11 21.00 7.53
C LYS A 23 4.97 20.23 6.51
N PRO A 24 6.27 20.54 6.37
CA PRO A 24 7.15 19.78 5.50
C PRO A 24 7.22 18.32 5.94
N GLY A 25 7.28 17.42 4.96
CA GLY A 25 7.43 16.01 5.22
C GLY A 25 8.89 15.61 5.38
N CYS A 26 9.18 14.70 6.30
CA CYS A 26 10.50 14.08 6.42
C CYS A 26 10.75 13.00 5.38
N ASN A 27 9.78 12.66 4.54
CA ASN A 27 9.78 11.57 3.55
C ASN A 27 10.13 10.19 4.12
N SER A 28 10.20 10.04 5.44
CA SER A 28 10.48 8.77 6.08
C SER A 28 9.30 7.80 5.92
N ARG A 29 9.61 6.54 5.67
CA ARG A 29 8.62 5.46 5.65
C ARG A 29 8.05 5.16 7.04
N LEU A 30 8.75 5.57 8.10
CA LEU A 30 8.33 5.42 9.48
C LEU A 30 7.39 6.54 9.94
N CYS A 31 7.23 7.59 9.17
CA CYS A 31 6.38 8.73 9.51
C CYS A 31 4.95 8.52 9.01
N SER A 32 3.99 8.43 9.93
CA SER A 32 2.56 8.24 9.60
C SER A 32 2.01 9.36 8.70
N ASN A 33 2.40 10.62 8.95
CA ASN A 33 1.94 11.76 8.15
C ASN A 33 2.49 11.72 6.73
N CYS A 34 3.79 11.42 6.57
CA CYS A 34 4.40 11.28 5.26
C CYS A 34 3.88 10.05 4.52
N GLY A 35 3.62 8.96 5.25
CA GLY A 35 3.01 7.75 4.70
C GLY A 35 1.61 8.03 4.15
N LYS A 36 0.76 8.72 4.90
CA LYS A 36 -0.59 9.10 4.46
C LYS A 36 -0.54 9.97 3.20
N ARG A 37 0.23 11.07 3.24
CA ARG A 37 0.36 11.97 2.07
C ARG A 37 0.83 11.25 0.81
N TYR A 38 1.84 10.39 0.94
CA TYR A 38 2.31 9.59 -0.19
C TYR A 38 1.23 8.65 -0.71
N THR A 39 0.47 8.03 0.20
CA THR A 39 -0.61 7.11 -0.14
C THR A 39 -1.73 7.81 -0.90
N ASP A 40 -2.14 9.00 -0.46
CA ASP A 40 -3.19 9.80 -1.10
C ASP A 40 -2.75 10.19 -2.52
N GLN A 41 -1.55 10.77 -2.68
CA GLN A 41 -0.99 11.11 -3.99
C GLN A 41 -0.79 9.91 -4.92
N TRP A 42 -0.44 8.75 -4.34
CA TRP A 42 -0.33 7.52 -5.12
C TRP A 42 -1.70 7.01 -5.57
N ALA A 43 -2.70 7.10 -4.69
CA ALA A 43 -4.07 6.72 -4.98
C ALA A 43 -4.65 7.56 -6.14
N ASP A 44 -4.47 8.87 -6.12
CA ASP A 44 -4.92 9.77 -7.17
C ASP A 44 -4.30 9.40 -8.54
N ARG A 45 -2.99 9.15 -8.57
CA ARG A 45 -2.30 8.68 -9.79
C ARG A 45 -2.71 7.29 -10.26
N LEU A 46 -3.25 6.47 -9.36
CA LEU A 46 -3.71 5.13 -9.70
C LEU A 46 -5.08 5.13 -10.35
N VAL A 47 -5.97 6.06 -9.97
CA VAL A 47 -7.34 6.15 -10.52
C VAL A 47 -7.35 6.14 -12.04
N ASP A 48 -6.41 6.86 -12.68
CA ASP A 48 -6.30 6.94 -14.14
C ASP A 48 -5.73 5.67 -14.80
N LYS A 49 -5.17 4.76 -14.00
CA LYS A 49 -4.56 3.50 -14.48
C LYS A 49 -5.44 2.30 -14.29
N ILE A 50 -6.49 2.43 -13.48
CA ILE A 50 -7.45 1.36 -13.22
C ILE A 50 -8.51 1.34 -14.31
N ALA A 51 -8.85 0.14 -14.77
CA ALA A 51 -9.93 -0.05 -15.73
C ALA A 51 -11.25 0.45 -15.14
N ARG A 52 -11.90 1.39 -15.84
CA ARG A 52 -13.21 1.93 -15.46
C ARG A 52 -14.31 0.92 -15.79
N ASN A 53 -15.39 0.94 -15.02
CA ASN A 53 -16.56 0.07 -15.20
C ASN A 53 -16.28 -1.43 -15.09
N ILE A 54 -15.13 -1.81 -14.51
CA ILE A 54 -14.80 -3.20 -14.20
C ILE A 54 -14.81 -3.37 -12.68
N VAL A 55 -15.50 -4.41 -12.24
CA VAL A 55 -15.53 -4.79 -10.83
C VAL A 55 -14.16 -5.35 -10.42
N HIS A 56 -13.69 -4.91 -9.25
CA HIS A 56 -12.48 -5.43 -8.63
C HIS A 56 -12.78 -6.10 -7.31
N ARG A 57 -11.95 -7.04 -6.94
CA ARG A 57 -11.99 -7.74 -5.65
C ARG A 57 -10.62 -7.69 -4.98
N HIS A 58 -10.64 -7.78 -3.66
CA HIS A 58 -9.42 -7.87 -2.86
C HIS A 58 -9.12 -9.32 -2.49
N PHE A 59 -7.94 -9.79 -2.85
CA PHE A 59 -7.40 -11.08 -2.47
C PHE A 59 -6.21 -10.88 -1.54
N THR A 60 -6.09 -11.75 -0.54
CA THR A 60 -4.91 -11.79 0.34
C THR A 60 -4.31 -13.20 0.28
N PHE A 61 -3.03 -13.28 -0.03
CA PHE A 61 -2.27 -14.53 -0.09
C PHE A 61 -1.32 -14.58 1.10
N SER A 62 -1.56 -15.52 2.00
CA SER A 62 -0.75 -15.71 3.20
C SER A 62 0.17 -16.93 3.06
N LEU A 63 1.23 -16.93 3.86
CA LEU A 63 2.22 -17.99 3.90
C LEU A 63 2.25 -18.66 5.28
N PRO A 64 2.62 -19.94 5.35
CA PRO A 64 2.86 -20.60 6.62
C PRO A 64 4.08 -20.02 7.34
N ILE A 65 4.14 -20.29 8.66
CA ILE A 65 5.15 -19.70 9.54
C ILE A 65 6.57 -20.12 9.15
N GLU A 66 6.73 -21.33 8.64
CA GLU A 66 8.01 -21.92 8.25
C GLU A 66 8.69 -21.16 7.11
N LEU A 67 7.92 -20.53 6.24
CA LEU A 67 8.46 -19.72 5.15
C LEU A 67 8.90 -18.32 5.58
N ARG A 68 8.58 -17.90 6.80
CA ARG A 68 8.91 -16.54 7.25
C ARG A 68 10.41 -16.31 7.37
N GLU A 69 11.13 -17.24 8.01
CA GLU A 69 12.56 -17.08 8.19
C GLU A 69 13.35 -17.16 6.88
N PRO A 70 13.15 -18.12 5.97
CA PRO A 70 13.77 -18.10 4.65
C PRO A 70 13.53 -16.81 3.87
N ILE A 71 12.30 -16.24 3.93
CA ILE A 71 11.97 -15.00 3.23
C ILE A 71 12.60 -13.78 3.92
N LYS A 72 12.78 -13.81 5.23
CA LYS A 72 13.47 -12.76 5.97
C LYS A 72 14.95 -12.72 5.62
N GLN A 73 15.60 -13.87 5.49
CA GLN A 73 17.00 -14.01 5.11
C GLN A 73 17.23 -13.64 3.63
N ASN A 74 16.31 -14.01 2.75
CA ASN A 74 16.35 -13.66 1.33
C ASN A 74 15.11 -12.86 0.92
N ARG A 75 15.16 -11.54 1.05
CA ARG A 75 14.04 -10.64 0.75
C ARG A 75 13.61 -10.61 -0.71
N TYR A 76 14.47 -11.07 -1.62
CA TYR A 76 14.09 -11.24 -3.04
C TYR A 76 12.90 -12.21 -3.18
N LEU A 77 12.76 -13.18 -2.28
CA LEU A 77 11.65 -14.13 -2.26
C LEU A 77 10.27 -13.44 -2.13
N GLN A 78 10.21 -12.24 -1.57
CA GLN A 78 8.98 -11.43 -1.55
C GLN A 78 8.48 -11.10 -2.96
N LYS A 79 9.41 -10.93 -3.94
CA LYS A 79 9.04 -10.80 -5.35
C LYS A 79 8.47 -12.11 -5.88
N VAL A 80 9.10 -13.24 -5.58
CA VAL A 80 8.66 -14.57 -6.01
C VAL A 80 7.23 -14.85 -5.53
N ILE A 81 6.94 -14.52 -4.26
CA ILE A 81 5.60 -14.66 -3.67
C ILE A 81 4.57 -13.81 -4.44
N SER A 82 4.90 -12.56 -4.74
CA SER A 82 4.00 -11.66 -5.46
C SER A 82 3.74 -12.14 -6.90
N ASP A 83 4.76 -12.65 -7.57
CA ASP A 83 4.64 -13.23 -8.91
C ASP A 83 3.77 -14.50 -8.89
N SER A 84 3.93 -15.34 -7.86
CA SER A 84 3.14 -16.57 -7.67
C SER A 84 1.67 -16.26 -7.38
N ALA A 85 1.35 -15.20 -6.61
CA ALA A 85 -0.01 -14.76 -6.37
C ALA A 85 -0.72 -14.36 -7.68
N TYR A 86 0.00 -13.68 -8.58
CA TYR A 86 -0.52 -13.39 -9.92
C TYR A 86 -0.75 -14.67 -10.75
N GLN A 87 0.21 -15.61 -10.75
CA GLN A 87 0.06 -16.86 -11.51
C GLN A 87 -1.12 -17.69 -11.00
N THR A 88 -1.28 -17.78 -9.67
CA THR A 88 -2.45 -18.42 -9.05
C THR A 88 -3.74 -17.83 -9.57
N THR A 89 -3.88 -16.51 -9.47
CA THR A 89 -5.08 -15.79 -9.93
C THR A 89 -5.36 -16.04 -11.41
N ARG A 90 -4.33 -15.89 -12.27
CA ARG A 90 -4.47 -16.07 -13.72
C ARG A 90 -4.90 -17.50 -14.10
N LYS A 91 -4.27 -18.51 -13.48
CA LYS A 91 -4.57 -19.92 -13.78
C LYS A 91 -5.96 -20.31 -13.27
N MET A 92 -6.34 -19.87 -12.06
CA MET A 92 -7.67 -20.11 -11.50
C MET A 92 -8.78 -19.48 -12.36
N PHE A 93 -8.60 -18.24 -12.81
CA PHE A 93 -9.57 -17.58 -13.68
C PHE A 93 -9.67 -18.28 -15.05
N SER A 94 -8.53 -18.62 -15.65
CA SER A 94 -8.51 -19.33 -16.93
C SER A 94 -9.18 -20.71 -16.84
N HIS A 95 -8.97 -21.42 -15.73
CA HIS A 95 -9.63 -22.70 -15.46
C HIS A 95 -11.15 -22.54 -15.29
N SER A 96 -11.57 -21.61 -14.44
CA SER A 96 -12.99 -21.35 -14.17
C SER A 96 -13.77 -20.91 -15.43
N LEU A 97 -13.14 -20.11 -16.29
CA LEU A 97 -13.73 -19.62 -17.53
C LEU A 97 -13.54 -20.58 -18.72
N LYS A 98 -12.84 -21.71 -18.53
CA LYS A 98 -12.48 -22.70 -19.57
C LYS A 98 -11.81 -22.05 -20.79
N ARG A 99 -11.10 -20.94 -20.60
CA ARG A 99 -10.37 -20.22 -21.65
C ARG A 99 -9.23 -19.39 -21.07
N LYS A 100 -8.19 -19.14 -21.86
CA LYS A 100 -7.06 -18.29 -21.44
C LYS A 100 -7.51 -16.83 -21.30
N VAL A 101 -7.36 -16.29 -20.08
CA VAL A 101 -7.63 -14.87 -19.80
C VAL A 101 -6.47 -14.25 -19.03
N ILE A 102 -6.38 -12.93 -19.16
CA ILE A 102 -5.34 -12.11 -18.52
C ILE A 102 -6.04 -11.14 -17.56
N PRO A 103 -6.12 -11.45 -16.25
CA PRO A 103 -6.66 -10.53 -15.26
C PRO A 103 -5.75 -9.32 -15.09
N GLY A 104 -6.32 -8.17 -14.73
CA GLY A 104 -5.58 -7.02 -14.21
C GLY A 104 -5.33 -7.22 -12.71
N VAL A 105 -4.07 -7.24 -12.28
CA VAL A 105 -3.71 -7.43 -10.87
C VAL A 105 -2.73 -6.37 -10.41
N ILE A 106 -3.03 -5.75 -9.25
CA ILE A 106 -2.12 -4.87 -8.52
C ILE A 106 -1.78 -5.58 -7.22
N GLY A 107 -0.56 -6.10 -7.13
CA GLY A 107 -0.04 -6.78 -5.94
C GLY A 107 0.77 -5.84 -5.06
N VAL A 108 0.52 -5.89 -3.75
CA VAL A 108 1.30 -5.17 -2.73
C VAL A 108 1.82 -6.17 -1.72
N VAL A 109 3.14 -6.28 -1.64
CA VAL A 109 3.79 -7.11 -0.63
C VAL A 109 3.76 -6.37 0.70
N HIS A 110 3.24 -7.04 1.72
CA HIS A 110 3.13 -6.53 3.07
C HIS A 110 3.91 -7.47 4.02
N PRO A 111 5.07 -7.03 4.54
CA PRO A 111 5.96 -7.94 5.27
C PRO A 111 5.64 -8.11 6.76
N PHE A 112 4.58 -7.49 7.28
CA PHE A 112 4.30 -7.47 8.72
C PHE A 112 2.83 -7.71 9.07
N GLY A 113 2.61 -8.27 10.26
CA GLY A 113 1.31 -8.35 10.90
C GLY A 113 1.02 -7.18 11.84
N LYS A 114 -0.20 -7.13 12.36
CA LYS A 114 -0.65 -6.07 13.29
C LYS A 114 0.18 -5.99 14.59
N SER A 115 0.83 -7.08 14.99
CA SER A 115 1.68 -7.23 16.19
C SER A 115 3.16 -6.94 15.97
N LEU A 116 3.55 -6.37 14.82
CA LEU A 116 4.93 -6.12 14.36
C LEU A 116 5.75 -7.40 14.12
N ILE A 117 5.13 -8.56 14.04
CA ILE A 117 5.82 -9.79 13.66
C ILE A 117 6.00 -9.81 12.15
N PHE A 118 7.19 -10.25 11.70
CA PHE A 118 7.44 -10.48 10.28
C PHE A 118 6.50 -11.57 9.77
N ASN A 119 5.61 -11.18 8.87
CA ASN A 119 4.58 -12.05 8.31
C ASN A 119 4.33 -11.65 6.85
N PRO A 120 5.19 -12.08 5.93
CA PRO A 120 5.09 -11.69 4.53
C PRO A 120 3.82 -12.27 3.90
N HIS A 121 3.03 -11.40 3.31
CA HIS A 121 1.80 -11.74 2.60
C HIS A 121 1.57 -10.73 1.48
N VAL A 122 0.71 -11.09 0.53
CA VAL A 122 0.44 -10.24 -0.63
C VAL A 122 -1.03 -9.84 -0.64
N HIS A 123 -1.28 -8.54 -0.63
CA HIS A 123 -2.58 -7.99 -0.96
C HIS A 123 -2.67 -7.75 -2.45
N CYS A 124 -3.69 -8.29 -3.08
CA CYS A 124 -3.94 -8.11 -4.51
C CYS A 124 -5.29 -7.46 -4.74
N ILE A 125 -5.31 -6.42 -5.58
CA ILE A 125 -6.52 -5.96 -6.21
C ILE A 125 -6.59 -6.62 -7.58
N VAL A 126 -7.70 -7.28 -7.85
CA VAL A 126 -7.88 -8.14 -9.01
C VAL A 126 -9.16 -7.74 -9.73
N THR A 127 -9.12 -7.58 -11.06
CA THR A 127 -10.34 -7.47 -11.88
C THR A 127 -11.18 -8.73 -11.72
N GLU A 128 -12.49 -8.63 -11.56
CA GLU A 128 -13.38 -9.80 -11.46
C GLU A 128 -13.61 -10.44 -12.83
N GLY A 129 -12.52 -10.94 -13.40
CA GLY A 129 -12.42 -11.51 -14.74
C GLY A 129 -11.08 -11.19 -15.39
N GLY A 130 -11.00 -11.37 -16.70
CA GLY A 130 -9.80 -11.08 -17.45
C GLY A 130 -10.06 -10.81 -18.91
N TYR A 131 -9.04 -10.30 -19.60
CA TYR A 131 -9.09 -10.03 -21.03
C TYR A 131 -8.64 -11.30 -21.81
N ASP A 132 -9.35 -11.62 -22.86
CA ASP A 132 -8.92 -12.65 -23.81
C ASP A 132 -7.86 -12.12 -24.79
N ASN A 133 -7.45 -12.95 -25.74
CA ASN A 133 -6.43 -12.59 -26.73
C ASN A 133 -6.90 -11.49 -27.71
N GLN A 134 -8.21 -11.28 -27.82
CA GLN A 134 -8.82 -10.24 -28.65
C GLN A 134 -9.02 -8.93 -27.89
N GLY A 135 -8.65 -8.88 -26.62
CA GLY A 135 -8.81 -7.69 -25.75
C GLY A 135 -10.22 -7.51 -25.21
N LYS A 136 -11.11 -8.50 -25.38
CA LYS A 136 -12.47 -8.48 -24.81
C LYS A 136 -12.38 -8.89 -23.32
N PHE A 137 -13.03 -8.12 -22.46
CA PHE A 137 -13.14 -8.46 -21.04
C PHE A 137 -14.21 -9.54 -20.82
N ILE A 138 -13.82 -10.62 -20.14
CA ILE A 138 -14.69 -11.72 -19.76
C ILE A 138 -14.85 -11.69 -18.24
N SER A 139 -16.06 -11.42 -17.77
CA SER A 139 -16.36 -11.44 -16.35
C SER A 139 -16.35 -12.86 -15.80
N LEU A 140 -15.83 -13.02 -14.59
CA LEU A 140 -15.77 -14.34 -13.95
C LEU A 140 -17.16 -14.91 -13.65
N GLY A 141 -18.11 -14.07 -13.22
CA GLY A 141 -19.55 -14.41 -13.05
C GLY A 141 -19.86 -15.60 -12.14
N LYS A 142 -18.85 -16.41 -11.80
CA LYS A 142 -18.94 -17.68 -11.07
C LYS A 142 -18.17 -17.63 -9.76
N TYR A 143 -18.59 -18.48 -8.84
CA TYR A 143 -17.88 -18.74 -7.59
C TYR A 143 -16.55 -19.44 -7.86
N LEU A 144 -15.51 -19.03 -7.12
CA LEU A 144 -14.21 -19.74 -7.08
C LEU A 144 -14.20 -20.64 -5.84
N SER A 145 -13.91 -21.92 -6.03
CA SER A 145 -13.71 -22.83 -4.90
C SER A 145 -12.51 -22.37 -4.06
N TYR A 146 -12.72 -22.15 -2.76
CA TYR A 146 -11.64 -21.81 -1.84
C TYR A 146 -10.60 -22.92 -1.73
N ASP A 147 -11.03 -24.19 -1.64
CA ASP A 147 -10.10 -25.32 -1.54
C ASP A 147 -9.18 -25.42 -2.75
N ALA A 148 -9.76 -25.29 -3.95
CA ALA A 148 -8.97 -25.29 -5.17
C ALA A 148 -8.02 -24.07 -5.22
N PHE A 149 -8.45 -22.94 -4.67
CA PHE A 149 -7.63 -21.72 -4.63
C PHE A 149 -6.47 -21.84 -3.64
N HIS A 150 -6.69 -22.43 -2.45
CA HIS A 150 -5.66 -22.69 -1.44
C HIS A 150 -4.59 -23.66 -1.95
N LYS A 151 -5.02 -24.78 -2.53
CA LYS A 151 -4.11 -25.77 -3.13
C LYS A 151 -3.34 -25.20 -4.31
N LYS A 152 -4.00 -24.39 -5.15
CA LYS A 152 -3.34 -23.73 -6.28
C LYS A 152 -2.32 -22.70 -5.82
N TRP A 153 -2.64 -21.93 -4.78
CA TRP A 153 -1.71 -20.98 -4.18
C TRP A 153 -0.45 -21.68 -3.63
N GLN A 154 -0.62 -22.72 -2.82
CA GLN A 154 0.49 -23.54 -2.34
C GLN A 154 1.36 -24.05 -3.48
N TYR A 155 0.73 -24.68 -4.49
CA TYR A 155 1.44 -25.23 -5.64
C TYR A 155 2.29 -24.18 -6.38
N GLU A 156 1.70 -23.02 -6.70
CA GLU A 156 2.39 -21.98 -7.47
C GLU A 156 3.56 -21.37 -6.68
N VAL A 157 3.37 -21.10 -5.40
CA VAL A 157 4.44 -20.49 -4.59
C VAL A 157 5.55 -21.50 -4.30
N LEU A 158 5.24 -22.74 -3.90
CA LEU A 158 6.25 -23.75 -3.62
C LEU A 158 7.04 -24.15 -4.87
N THR A 159 6.36 -24.32 -6.01
CA THR A 159 7.03 -24.57 -7.30
C THR A 159 8.00 -23.45 -7.66
N SER A 160 7.62 -22.19 -7.42
CA SER A 160 8.50 -21.05 -7.68
C SER A 160 9.67 -20.98 -6.69
N LEU A 161 9.48 -21.46 -5.45
CA LEU A 161 10.51 -21.46 -4.41
C LEU A 161 11.50 -22.62 -4.51
N LYS A 162 11.21 -23.69 -5.27
CA LYS A 162 12.13 -24.82 -5.51
C LYS A 162 13.53 -24.41 -5.97
N LYS A 163 13.66 -23.24 -6.59
CA LYS A 163 14.95 -22.70 -7.06
C LYS A 163 15.82 -22.11 -5.93
N TYR A 164 15.22 -21.90 -4.76
CA TYR A 164 15.84 -21.14 -3.68
C TYR A 164 15.88 -21.90 -2.35
N LEU A 165 15.08 -22.95 -2.21
CA LEU A 165 14.91 -23.72 -0.98
C LEU A 165 15.16 -25.21 -1.25
N PRO A 166 15.68 -25.95 -0.26
CA PRO A 166 15.90 -27.40 -0.38
C PRO A 166 14.65 -28.16 -0.76
N LYS A 167 14.81 -29.23 -1.54
CA LYS A 167 13.71 -30.07 -1.98
C LYS A 167 12.94 -30.67 -0.80
N GLU A 168 13.66 -31.18 0.18
CA GLU A 168 13.12 -31.83 1.38
C GLU A 168 12.23 -30.86 2.17
N PHE A 169 12.61 -29.58 2.24
CA PHE A 169 11.80 -28.55 2.88
C PHE A 169 10.53 -28.22 2.09
N ILE A 170 10.60 -28.22 0.77
CA ILE A 170 9.43 -28.03 -0.09
C ILE A 170 8.46 -29.20 0.04
N ASP A 171 8.96 -30.44 0.02
CA ASP A 171 8.17 -31.67 0.16
C ASP A 171 7.49 -31.69 1.56
N PHE A 172 8.23 -31.39 2.63
CA PHE A 172 7.69 -31.22 3.99
C PHE A 172 6.51 -30.23 4.01
N LEU A 173 6.59 -29.11 3.30
CA LEU A 173 5.51 -28.12 3.29
C LEU A 173 4.29 -28.60 2.51
N PHE A 174 4.46 -29.42 1.46
CA PHE A 174 3.32 -30.05 0.80
C PHE A 174 2.61 -31.03 1.73
N ASP A 175 3.35 -31.86 2.45
CA ASP A 175 2.80 -32.88 3.35
C ASP A 175 2.12 -32.25 4.58
N LYS A 176 2.74 -31.19 5.16
CA LYS A 176 2.21 -30.50 6.32
C LYS A 176 0.92 -29.73 6.05
N TYR A 177 0.73 -29.25 4.84
CA TYR A 177 -0.41 -28.42 4.45
C TYR A 177 -1.25 -29.06 3.33
N PRO A 178 -1.92 -30.22 3.57
CA PRO A 178 -2.66 -30.96 2.53
C PRO A 178 -3.85 -30.19 1.97
N ASN A 179 -4.37 -29.21 2.70
CA ASN A 179 -5.47 -28.34 2.27
C ASN A 179 -4.98 -27.06 1.55
N GLY A 180 -3.67 -26.92 1.33
CA GLY A 180 -3.08 -25.74 0.72
C GLY A 180 -2.81 -24.59 1.68
N PHE A 181 -2.27 -23.49 1.16
CA PHE A 181 -1.97 -22.30 1.94
C PHE A 181 -3.14 -21.33 1.95
N ALA A 182 -3.28 -20.58 3.04
CA ALA A 182 -4.39 -19.65 3.19
C ALA A 182 -4.38 -18.53 2.14
N ALA A 183 -5.48 -18.43 1.42
CA ALA A 183 -5.77 -17.34 0.52
C ALA A 183 -7.20 -16.86 0.79
N TYR A 184 -7.35 -15.57 1.06
CA TYR A 184 -8.65 -14.98 1.38
C TYR A 184 -9.13 -14.09 0.26
N LEU A 185 -10.33 -14.37 -0.23
CA LEU A 185 -11.00 -13.63 -1.29
C LEU A 185 -12.14 -12.84 -0.66
N LYS A 186 -11.96 -11.53 -0.50
CA LYS A 186 -13.00 -10.69 0.07
C LYS A 186 -14.25 -10.69 -0.81
N PRO A 187 -15.46 -10.83 -0.20
CA PRO A 187 -16.71 -10.83 -0.94
C PRO A 187 -17.06 -9.46 -1.53
N GLU A 188 -16.53 -8.37 -0.94
CA GLU A 188 -16.87 -7.03 -1.38
C GLU A 188 -16.38 -6.76 -2.81
N ARG A 189 -17.31 -6.24 -3.62
CA ARG A 189 -17.10 -5.83 -5.00
C ARG A 189 -16.87 -4.33 -5.06
N ILE A 190 -15.76 -3.90 -5.64
CA ILE A 190 -15.37 -2.49 -5.72
C ILE A 190 -15.45 -2.05 -7.18
N LEU A 191 -16.41 -1.21 -7.50
CA LEU A 191 -16.58 -0.64 -8.85
C LEU A 191 -15.89 0.73 -8.98
N SER A 192 -15.87 1.53 -7.91
CA SER A 192 -15.29 2.86 -7.93
C SER A 192 -13.77 2.82 -7.93
N SER A 193 -13.15 3.31 -9.01
CA SER A 193 -11.68 3.42 -9.12
C SER A 193 -11.07 4.25 -7.98
N LYS A 194 -11.75 5.31 -7.52
CA LYS A 194 -11.30 6.16 -6.40
C LYS A 194 -11.31 5.37 -5.08
N LYS A 195 -12.42 4.68 -4.76
CA LYS A 195 -12.51 3.82 -3.57
C LYS A 195 -11.46 2.71 -3.61
N LEU A 196 -11.24 2.11 -4.78
CA LEU A 196 -10.24 1.07 -4.99
C LEU A 196 -8.81 1.58 -4.76
N ALA A 197 -8.46 2.72 -5.32
CA ALA A 197 -7.15 3.34 -5.16
C ALA A 197 -6.88 3.72 -3.69
N GLN A 198 -7.85 4.31 -3.01
CA GLN A 198 -7.78 4.61 -1.58
C GLN A 198 -7.65 3.35 -0.72
N TYR A 199 -8.36 2.29 -1.10
CA TYR A 199 -8.33 1.01 -0.39
C TYR A 199 -6.94 0.37 -0.44
N ILE A 200 -6.36 0.23 -1.63
CA ILE A 200 -5.03 -0.38 -1.78
C ILE A 200 -3.93 0.55 -1.28
N GLY A 201 -4.13 1.85 -1.34
CA GLY A 201 -3.22 2.86 -0.82
C GLY A 201 -2.83 2.62 0.63
N ARG A 202 -3.73 2.07 1.45
CA ARG A 202 -3.46 1.71 2.85
C ARG A 202 -2.30 0.72 3.02
N TYR A 203 -1.99 -0.06 1.99
CA TYR A 203 -0.93 -1.09 2.02
C TYR A 203 0.37 -0.63 1.37
N VAL A 204 0.37 0.51 0.63
CA VAL A 204 1.50 0.91 -0.22
C VAL A 204 2.65 1.51 0.57
N ARG A 205 2.38 2.41 1.51
CA ARG A 205 3.40 3.11 2.31
C ARG A 205 2.90 3.40 3.73
N HIS A 206 2.24 2.43 4.32
CA HIS A 206 1.83 2.57 5.71
C HIS A 206 3.02 2.27 6.63
N PRO A 207 3.28 3.08 7.67
CA PRO A 207 4.25 2.70 8.70
C PRO A 207 3.79 1.42 9.39
N ALA A 208 4.74 0.61 9.87
CA ALA A 208 4.45 -0.65 10.54
C ALA A 208 3.50 -0.50 11.74
N ILE A 209 3.57 0.65 12.40
CA ILE A 209 2.70 1.02 13.51
C ILE A 209 2.32 2.50 13.40
N ALA A 210 1.07 2.83 13.71
CA ALA A 210 0.65 4.22 13.87
C ALA A 210 1.14 4.77 15.22
N ASN A 211 1.54 6.04 15.25
CA ASN A 211 2.01 6.68 16.48
C ASN A 211 0.97 6.62 17.63
N SER A 212 -0.32 6.66 17.30
CA SER A 212 -1.42 6.54 18.26
C SER A 212 -1.52 5.19 18.95
N ARG A 213 -0.86 4.15 18.42
CA ARG A 213 -0.81 2.83 19.03
C ARG A 213 0.28 2.67 20.07
N ILE A 214 1.26 3.58 20.10
CA ILE A 214 2.31 3.59 21.11
C ILE A 214 1.74 4.34 22.33
N THR A 215 1.54 3.61 23.43
CA THR A 215 0.85 4.12 24.62
C THR A 215 1.82 4.61 25.71
N ALA A 216 2.99 4.00 25.83
CA ALA A 216 4.01 4.40 26.81
C ALA A 216 5.43 4.07 26.34
N TYR A 217 6.40 4.80 26.89
CA TYR A 217 7.83 4.55 26.79
C TYR A 217 8.49 5.05 28.10
N ASN A 218 9.23 4.19 28.76
CA ASN A 218 9.89 4.48 30.04
C ASN A 218 11.42 4.70 29.95
N GLY A 219 11.96 4.77 28.72
CA GLY A 219 13.41 4.84 28.48
C GLY A 219 14.00 3.50 28.01
N GLU A 220 13.46 2.38 28.45
CA GLU A 220 13.95 1.03 28.14
C GLU A 220 12.96 0.21 27.29
N ALA A 221 11.67 0.31 27.59
CA ALA A 221 10.63 -0.48 26.94
C ALA A 221 9.51 0.38 26.36
N VAL A 222 8.97 -0.08 25.24
CA VAL A 222 7.85 0.52 24.51
C VAL A 222 6.60 -0.33 24.72
N LYS A 223 5.52 0.27 25.22
CA LYS A 223 4.19 -0.34 25.29
C LYS A 223 3.35 0.14 24.11
N PHE A 224 2.77 -0.80 23.39
CA PHE A 224 1.85 -0.50 22.30
C PHE A 224 0.70 -1.50 22.26
N TYR A 225 -0.36 -1.16 21.50
CA TYR A 225 -1.47 -2.06 21.29
C TYR A 225 -1.69 -2.39 19.82
N TYR A 226 -2.30 -3.54 19.58
CA TYR A 226 -2.82 -3.95 18.28
C TYR A 226 -4.19 -4.61 18.44
N LYS A 227 -4.95 -4.64 17.35
CA LYS A 227 -6.23 -5.32 17.30
C LYS A 227 -6.10 -6.65 16.55
N ASP A 228 -6.68 -7.71 17.07
CA ASP A 228 -6.75 -9.00 16.38
C ASP A 228 -7.80 -9.00 15.25
N HIS A 229 -8.11 -10.15 14.69
CA HIS A 229 -9.12 -10.28 13.63
C HIS A 229 -10.57 -10.09 14.14
N GLN A 230 -10.79 -10.21 15.44
CA GLN A 230 -12.07 -10.00 16.13
C GLN A 230 -12.17 -8.58 16.72
N GLU A 231 -11.27 -7.67 16.30
CA GLU A 231 -11.15 -6.27 16.78
C GLU A 231 -10.85 -6.14 18.29
N ARG A 232 -10.45 -7.23 19.00
CA ARG A 232 -10.05 -7.18 20.40
C ARG A 232 -8.68 -6.53 20.51
N ILE A 233 -8.52 -5.69 21.53
CA ILE A 233 -7.28 -4.96 21.81
C ILE A 233 -6.34 -5.84 22.61
N HIS A 234 -5.11 -5.98 22.12
CA HIS A 234 -4.01 -6.66 22.80
C HIS A 234 -2.89 -5.67 23.04
N TYR A 235 -2.33 -5.67 24.24
CA TYR A 235 -1.16 -4.87 24.57
C TYR A 235 0.10 -5.71 24.47
N LYS A 236 1.17 -5.11 23.99
CA LYS A 236 2.49 -5.72 23.92
C LYS A 236 3.53 -4.75 24.46
N ILE A 237 4.48 -5.27 25.23
CA ILE A 237 5.65 -4.56 25.73
C ILE A 237 6.88 -5.19 25.07
N MET A 238 7.76 -4.37 24.55
CA MET A 238 9.03 -4.78 23.94
C MET A 238 10.14 -3.87 24.43
N LEU A 239 11.37 -4.40 24.56
CA LEU A 239 12.55 -3.54 24.74
C LEU A 239 12.64 -2.57 23.57
N ALA A 240 13.17 -1.37 23.81
CA ALA A 240 13.23 -0.32 22.80
C ALA A 240 14.00 -0.76 21.55
N ASP A 241 15.11 -1.48 21.72
CA ASP A 241 15.93 -1.98 20.63
C ASP A 241 15.20 -3.05 19.80
N ASP A 242 14.49 -3.98 20.46
CA ASP A 242 13.66 -4.97 19.79
C ASP A 242 12.53 -4.32 19.01
N PHE A 243 11.88 -3.30 19.59
CA PHE A 243 10.83 -2.55 18.93
C PHE A 243 11.34 -1.80 17.70
N ILE A 244 12.50 -1.14 17.80
CA ILE A 244 13.15 -0.45 16.68
C ILE A 244 13.55 -1.45 15.60
N SER A 245 14.16 -2.58 15.99
CA SER A 245 14.54 -3.65 15.08
C SER A 245 13.34 -4.23 14.34
N ALA A 246 12.22 -4.47 15.04
CA ALA A 246 10.97 -4.91 14.44
C ALA A 246 10.46 -3.90 13.40
N ILE A 247 10.51 -2.60 13.70
CA ILE A 247 10.09 -1.55 12.75
C ILE A 247 11.02 -1.48 11.54
N ILE A 248 12.34 -1.55 11.74
CA ILE A 248 13.34 -1.47 10.66
C ILE A 248 13.17 -2.64 9.69
N GLN A 249 12.85 -3.84 10.16
CA GLN A 249 12.61 -5.02 9.32
C GLN A 249 11.50 -4.80 8.28
N HIS A 250 10.60 -3.83 8.49
CA HIS A 250 9.53 -3.52 7.56
C HIS A 250 9.93 -2.52 6.47
N ILE A 251 11.13 -1.92 6.58
CA ILE A 251 11.66 -1.07 5.53
C ILE A 251 12.15 -1.97 4.39
N PRO A 252 11.62 -1.84 3.17
CA PRO A 252 12.09 -2.63 2.05
C PRO A 252 13.51 -2.24 1.66
N ASP A 253 14.23 -3.17 1.08
CA ASP A 253 15.56 -2.93 0.54
C ASP A 253 15.56 -1.82 -0.51
N LYS A 254 16.71 -1.21 -0.73
CA LYS A 254 16.89 -0.17 -1.76
C LYS A 254 16.42 -0.71 -3.12
N ASN A 255 15.60 0.06 -3.83
CA ASN A 255 15.02 -0.29 -5.13
C ASN A 255 14.01 -1.46 -5.12
N PHE A 256 13.69 -2.06 -3.98
CA PHE A 256 12.65 -3.07 -3.92
C PHE A 256 11.25 -2.43 -4.13
N ARG A 257 10.53 -2.96 -5.12
CA ARG A 257 9.18 -2.48 -5.45
C ARG A 257 8.14 -3.27 -4.68
N LEU A 258 7.56 -2.65 -3.66
CA LEU A 258 6.44 -3.24 -2.90
C LEU A 258 5.18 -3.39 -3.73
N VAL A 259 4.91 -2.44 -4.64
CA VAL A 259 3.75 -2.47 -5.54
C VAL A 259 4.16 -2.97 -6.91
N ARG A 260 3.44 -3.96 -7.41
CA ARG A 260 3.66 -4.58 -8.71
C ARG A 260 2.37 -4.66 -9.50
N TYR A 261 2.49 -4.40 -10.80
CA TYR A 261 1.38 -4.43 -11.74
C TYR A 261 1.54 -5.64 -12.66
N TYR A 262 0.51 -6.46 -12.74
CA TYR A 262 0.52 -7.70 -13.50
C TYR A 262 -0.62 -7.78 -14.51
N GLY A 263 -0.45 -8.67 -15.48
CA GLY A 263 -1.45 -8.96 -16.49
C GLY A 263 -1.87 -7.71 -17.25
N ALA A 264 -3.16 -7.42 -17.28
CA ALA A 264 -3.70 -6.27 -17.99
C ALA A 264 -3.18 -4.92 -17.45
N TYR A 265 -2.73 -4.86 -16.20
CA TYR A 265 -2.15 -3.65 -15.61
C TYR A 265 -0.63 -3.52 -15.82
N ALA A 266 0.04 -4.53 -16.38
CA ALA A 266 1.47 -4.46 -16.67
C ALA A 266 1.78 -3.43 -17.77
N ARG A 267 2.84 -2.64 -17.59
CA ARG A 267 3.24 -1.57 -18.53
C ARG A 267 3.41 -2.07 -19.97
N ARG A 268 3.93 -3.29 -20.16
CA ARG A 268 4.18 -3.91 -21.47
C ARG A 268 2.91 -4.31 -22.22
N LYS A 269 1.76 -4.41 -21.53
CA LYS A 269 0.48 -4.85 -22.09
C LYS A 269 -0.57 -3.73 -22.16
N LYS A 270 -0.17 -2.48 -22.11
CA LYS A 270 -1.07 -1.32 -22.22
C LYS A 270 -1.98 -1.36 -23.46
N ASN A 271 -1.57 -2.06 -24.52
CA ASN A 271 -2.36 -2.17 -25.75
C ASN A 271 -3.63 -3.02 -25.59
N ILE A 272 -3.67 -3.94 -24.61
CA ILE A 272 -4.84 -4.79 -24.34
C ILE A 272 -5.99 -3.96 -23.73
N ILE A 273 -5.65 -2.94 -22.95
CA ILE A 273 -6.63 -2.08 -22.27
C ILE A 273 -6.96 -0.80 -23.08
N LYS A 274 -6.17 -0.48 -24.11
CA LYS A 274 -6.33 0.77 -24.89
C LYS A 274 -7.72 0.97 -25.48
N GLN A 275 -8.47 -0.09 -25.72
CA GLN A 275 -9.83 -0.01 -26.26
C GLN A 275 -10.91 0.27 -25.20
N SER A 276 -10.62 0.02 -23.90
CA SER A 276 -11.57 0.24 -22.80
C SER A 276 -11.29 1.50 -21.95
N ILE A 277 -10.12 2.12 -22.13
CA ILE A 277 -9.78 3.39 -21.48
C ILE A 277 -9.93 4.49 -22.51
N ILE A 278 -11.06 5.19 -22.48
CA ILE A 278 -11.24 6.46 -23.19
C ILE A 278 -10.16 7.41 -22.65
N ARG A 279 -9.17 7.70 -23.52
CA ARG A 279 -8.14 8.70 -23.25
C ARG A 279 -8.80 10.07 -23.08
N GLN A 280 -9.00 10.51 -21.85
CA GLN A 280 -8.79 11.91 -21.56
C GLN A 280 -7.25 12.08 -21.39
N LYS A 281 -6.64 12.66 -22.43
CA LYS A 281 -5.31 13.29 -22.31
C LYS A 281 -5.45 14.42 -21.29
N MET A 282 -5.19 14.15 -20.02
CA MET A 282 -4.62 15.14 -19.14
C MET A 282 -3.11 14.86 -19.15
N LEU A 283 -2.41 15.57 -20.02
CA LEU A 283 -0.99 15.88 -19.84
C LEU A 283 -0.92 16.72 -18.56
N ILE A 284 -0.86 16.05 -17.41
CA ILE A 284 -0.31 16.67 -16.21
C ILE A 284 1.19 16.53 -16.40
N GLU A 285 1.81 17.55 -16.94
CA GLU A 285 3.25 17.76 -16.82
C GLU A 285 3.51 17.89 -15.31
N PHE A 286 4.08 16.83 -14.73
CA PHE A 286 4.60 16.86 -13.39
C PHE A 286 5.88 17.68 -13.41
N ASP A 287 5.74 18.99 -13.27
CA ASP A 287 6.82 19.81 -12.75
C ASP A 287 7.12 19.27 -11.33
N ASN A 288 8.40 18.96 -11.06
CA ASN A 288 8.87 18.47 -9.76
C ASN A 288 8.74 19.49 -8.62
N LYS A 289 8.09 20.62 -8.88
CA LYS A 289 7.74 21.62 -7.87
C LYS A 289 6.65 21.06 -6.95
N ARG A 290 6.89 21.15 -5.66
CA ARG A 290 5.89 20.81 -4.64
C ARG A 290 4.75 21.82 -4.74
N VAL A 291 3.65 21.40 -5.33
CA VAL A 291 2.45 22.21 -5.42
C VAL A 291 1.54 21.86 -4.24
N PHE A 292 1.10 22.87 -3.51
CA PHE A 292 0.13 22.71 -2.44
C PHE A 292 -1.25 23.12 -2.95
N HIS A 293 -2.26 22.33 -2.64
CA HIS A 293 -3.64 22.62 -2.99
C HIS A 293 -4.44 23.01 -1.76
N CYS A 294 -5.27 24.01 -1.91
CA CYS A 294 -6.19 24.47 -0.88
C CYS A 294 -7.18 23.36 -0.48
N SER A 295 -7.35 23.13 0.81
CA SER A 295 -8.26 22.11 1.33
C SER A 295 -9.72 22.43 1.07
N LYS A 296 -10.07 23.71 0.87
CA LYS A 296 -11.44 24.20 0.65
C LYS A 296 -11.88 24.14 -0.82
N CYS A 297 -11.03 24.62 -1.76
CA CYS A 297 -11.40 24.78 -3.17
C CYS A 297 -10.53 24.00 -4.15
N ASN A 298 -9.49 23.30 -3.67
CA ASN A 298 -8.52 22.53 -4.45
C ASN A 298 -7.69 23.36 -5.45
N GLU A 299 -7.69 24.71 -5.32
CA GLU A 299 -6.85 25.59 -6.12
C GLU A 299 -5.39 25.53 -5.66
N ILE A 300 -4.45 25.83 -6.55
CA ILE A 300 -3.02 25.87 -6.23
C ILE A 300 -2.78 27.05 -5.27
N MET A 301 -2.05 26.77 -4.18
CA MET A 301 -1.67 27.75 -3.18
C MET A 301 -0.24 28.23 -3.40
N GLU A 302 -0.01 29.51 -3.14
CA GLU A 302 1.33 30.10 -3.14
C GLU A 302 1.99 29.97 -1.75
N ILE A 303 3.28 29.59 -1.72
CA ILE A 303 4.06 29.60 -0.48
C ILE A 303 4.45 31.04 -0.21
N VAL A 304 3.94 31.59 0.88
CA VAL A 304 4.21 32.99 1.26
C VAL A 304 5.24 33.11 2.35
N LEU A 305 5.42 32.08 3.19
CA LEU A 305 6.40 32.12 4.28
C LEU A 305 6.89 30.73 4.65
N PHE A 306 8.16 30.65 5.05
CA PHE A 306 8.76 29.46 5.66
C PHE A 306 9.09 29.74 7.12
N CYS A 307 8.55 28.95 8.04
CA CYS A 307 8.76 29.12 9.47
C CYS A 307 9.58 27.96 10.04
N ASP A 308 10.65 28.29 10.75
CA ASP A 308 11.49 27.33 11.47
C ASP A 308 10.85 26.88 12.81
N LYS A 309 9.94 27.66 13.36
CA LYS A 309 9.20 27.33 14.58
C LYS A 309 7.89 26.61 14.24
N PRO A 310 7.48 25.64 15.05
CA PRO A 310 6.20 24.97 14.84
C PRO A 310 5.04 25.94 15.10
N PRO A 311 3.93 25.81 14.33
CA PRO A 311 2.72 26.57 14.60
C PRO A 311 2.14 26.22 15.97
N PRO A 312 1.38 27.13 16.58
CA PRO A 312 0.70 26.89 17.85
C PRO A 312 -0.23 25.67 17.72
N LYS A 313 -0.43 24.96 18.83
CA LYS A 313 -1.38 23.85 18.86
C LYS A 313 -2.84 24.32 18.85
N ASP A 314 -3.06 25.51 19.38
CA ASP A 314 -4.35 26.14 19.45
C ASP A 314 -4.64 26.86 18.14
N MET A 315 -5.65 26.40 17.43
CA MET A 315 -6.04 26.95 16.12
C MET A 315 -6.53 28.41 16.20
N SER A 316 -7.07 28.84 17.34
CA SER A 316 -7.50 30.25 17.55
C SER A 316 -6.35 31.25 17.53
N LYS A 317 -5.13 30.79 17.80
CA LYS A 317 -3.90 31.60 17.82
C LYS A 317 -3.13 31.61 16.51
N ILE A 318 -3.64 30.91 15.49
CA ILE A 318 -2.92 30.72 14.21
C ILE A 318 -2.83 32.04 13.45
N SER A 319 -3.89 32.84 13.38
CA SER A 319 -3.90 34.10 12.65
C SER A 319 -2.84 35.08 13.23
N ASN A 320 -2.81 35.25 14.54
CA ASN A 320 -1.81 36.08 15.21
C ASN A 320 -0.39 35.53 15.02
N TRP A 321 -0.23 34.23 15.01
CA TRP A 321 1.07 33.57 14.77
C TRP A 321 1.56 33.79 13.35
N ILE A 322 0.66 33.74 12.34
CA ILE A 322 0.96 34.03 10.94
C ILE A 322 1.39 35.49 10.80
N GLU A 323 0.60 36.42 11.33
CA GLU A 323 0.91 37.87 11.28
C GLU A 323 2.25 38.21 11.91
N MET A 324 2.55 37.65 13.08
CA MET A 324 3.80 37.86 13.80
C MET A 324 5.03 37.33 13.02
N ASN A 325 4.88 36.18 12.33
CA ASN A 325 5.97 35.61 11.50
C ASN A 325 6.10 36.33 10.15
N MET A 326 5.01 36.87 9.60
CA MET A 326 5.06 37.69 8.39
C MET A 326 5.69 39.08 8.64
N LYS A 327 5.41 39.75 9.78
CA LYS A 327 6.07 40.99 10.16
C LYS A 327 7.59 40.84 10.28
N ASN A 328 8.05 39.78 10.95
CA ASN A 328 9.48 39.49 11.09
C ASN A 328 10.20 39.19 9.78
N TYR A 329 9.47 38.83 8.70
CA TYR A 329 10.03 38.57 7.38
C TYR A 329 10.10 39.81 6.50
N LEU A 330 9.23 40.81 6.75
CA LEU A 330 9.20 42.08 6.02
C LEU A 330 10.17 43.10 6.60
N GLU A 331 10.73 42.85 7.79
CA GLU A 331 11.73 43.67 8.46
C GLU A 331 13.18 43.20 8.21
N LEU A 332 13.39 42.14 7.39
CA LEU A 332 14.67 41.65 6.91
C LEU A 332 14.87 42.00 5.41
#